data_01d4e80d42f10fdf039ce3cd68802160
#
_entry.id   01d4e80d42f10fdf039ce3cd68802160
#
_cell.length_a   1.000
_cell.length_b   1.000
_cell.length_c   1.000
_cell.angle_alpha   90.00
_cell.angle_beta   90.00
_cell.angle_gamma   90.00
#
_symmetry.space_group_name_H-M   'P 1'
#
loop_
_entity.id
_entity.type
_entity.pdbx_description
1 polymer ?
#
loop_
_entity_poly.entity_id
_entity_poly.type
_entity_poly.pdbx_seq_one_letter_code
_entity_poly.pdbx_strand_id
1 'polypeptide(L)'
;SLSELQTLLYDRHGEAHFATQRQSPLLFFSVLLYSQQFERAVSFLYAAPALADEAMHFALALQHEGMLSCCASSGASDCPLIVDDAKAAPKLLLASMMFRQLSHWVGEDPKGALGYVSLLICEQEARESLAAELLLRSGQTGAVLEELPFLDQPTKTSLMRRLATRLQREQGLEMQAARLLYEAKDYIALATLLAEQISKRLVSSVPSPQAVSGFESMSQLRADAGKFLLQWRRTEPEQAQQHSAPLQYLLQISLFLESVTHWRDHRHQMHGSEAILSKLFDELNEITVLPADLSTLELVQAEFRLLPTWLQCTFPTLIEAAMEVAHAKFELLRAGGAPARAETELQQLRARGEALVSFAGMSLWRASEALGQLHVPAITNQ
;
A
#
# COMPACT_ATOMS: atom_id res chain seq x y z
N SER A 1 -29.46 3.17 46.76
CA SER A 1 -28.20 2.66 46.22
C SER A 1 -27.51 3.74 45.36
N LEU A 2 -26.21 3.57 45.05
CA LEU A 2 -25.49 4.49 44.17
C LEU A 2 -26.15 4.56 42.79
N SER A 3 -26.59 3.43 42.26
CA SER A 3 -27.25 3.37 40.94
C SER A 3 -28.57 4.14 40.88
N GLU A 4 -29.33 4.12 41.94
CA GLU A 4 -30.56 4.93 42.07
C GLU A 4 -30.24 6.43 42.08
N LEU A 5 -29.19 6.81 42.82
CA LEU A 5 -28.71 8.20 42.80
C LEU A 5 -28.23 8.62 41.41
N GLN A 6 -27.48 7.78 40.74
CA GLN A 6 -27.02 8.04 39.36
C GLN A 6 -28.20 8.23 38.39
N THR A 7 -29.20 7.34 38.43
CA THR A 7 -30.42 7.44 37.64
C THR A 7 -31.21 8.72 37.97
N LEU A 8 -31.32 9.05 39.24
CA LEU A 8 -32.02 10.27 39.68
C LEU A 8 -31.32 11.52 39.13
N LEU A 9 -30.01 11.60 39.25
CA LEU A 9 -29.22 12.77 38.84
C LEU A 9 -29.14 12.94 37.32
N TYR A 10 -29.00 11.86 36.57
CA TYR A 10 -28.83 11.91 35.12
C TYR A 10 -30.17 11.87 34.39
N ASP A 11 -31.02 10.88 34.66
CA ASP A 11 -32.23 10.63 33.88
C ASP A 11 -33.42 11.50 34.31
N ARG A 12 -33.55 11.79 35.63
CA ARG A 12 -34.68 12.62 36.13
C ARG A 12 -34.40 14.10 36.18
N HIS A 13 -33.24 14.49 36.71
CA HIS A 13 -32.87 15.90 36.80
C HIS A 13 -32.17 16.38 35.54
N GLY A 14 -31.16 15.67 35.10
CA GLY A 14 -30.43 15.96 33.88
C GLY A 14 -29.72 17.32 33.87
N GLU A 15 -29.13 17.65 32.72
CA GLU A 15 -28.44 18.90 32.50
C GLU A 15 -29.35 20.15 32.76
N ALA A 16 -30.57 20.09 32.28
CA ALA A 16 -31.52 21.21 32.38
C ALA A 16 -31.76 21.70 33.82
N HIS A 17 -31.72 20.80 34.80
CA HIS A 17 -31.91 21.14 36.20
C HIS A 17 -30.71 21.93 36.77
N PHE A 18 -29.51 21.56 36.36
CA PHE A 18 -28.28 22.17 36.87
C PHE A 18 -27.83 23.40 36.05
N ALA A 19 -28.27 23.53 34.79
CA ALA A 19 -27.95 24.64 33.91
C ALA A 19 -28.87 25.85 34.02
N THR A 20 -30.06 25.71 34.68
CA THR A 20 -31.16 26.73 34.68
C THR A 20 -30.82 28.06 35.37
N GLN A 21 -29.71 28.18 36.07
CA GLN A 21 -29.42 29.41 36.85
C GLN A 21 -28.14 30.16 36.39
N ARG A 22 -27.83 30.24 35.08
CA ARG A 22 -26.57 30.87 34.60
C ARG A 22 -25.31 30.26 35.21
N GLN A 23 -25.39 29.06 35.74
CA GLN A 23 -24.24 28.39 36.36
C GLN A 23 -23.40 27.72 35.27
N SER A 24 -22.09 27.75 35.53
CA SER A 24 -21.07 27.15 34.67
C SER A 24 -21.41 25.70 34.32
N PRO A 25 -21.19 25.23 33.07
CA PRO A 25 -21.31 23.81 32.71
C PRO A 25 -20.51 22.89 33.63
N LEU A 26 -19.54 23.42 34.35
CA LEU A 26 -18.74 22.70 35.33
C LEU A 26 -19.55 22.21 36.55
N LEU A 27 -20.71 22.80 36.86
CA LEU A 27 -21.55 22.30 37.97
C LEU A 27 -22.09 20.90 37.68
N PHE A 28 -22.73 20.71 36.52
CA PHE A 28 -23.25 19.39 36.17
C PHE A 28 -22.14 18.37 35.96
N PHE A 29 -21.04 18.78 35.35
CA PHE A 29 -19.83 17.97 35.27
C PHE A 29 -19.35 17.50 36.65
N SER A 30 -19.29 18.38 37.64
CA SER A 30 -18.90 18.04 39.03
C SER A 30 -19.88 17.05 39.66
N VAL A 31 -21.19 17.24 39.45
CA VAL A 31 -22.23 16.32 39.94
C VAL A 31 -22.01 14.91 39.35
N LEU A 32 -21.75 14.82 38.07
CA LEU A 32 -21.46 13.54 37.41
C LEU A 32 -20.18 12.88 37.95
N LEU A 33 -19.11 13.66 38.18
CA LEU A 33 -17.88 13.17 38.77
C LEU A 33 -18.10 12.62 40.20
N TYR A 34 -18.77 13.41 41.07
CA TYR A 34 -19.03 12.97 42.47
C TYR A 34 -19.99 11.77 42.54
N SER A 35 -20.85 11.61 41.54
CA SER A 35 -21.71 10.41 41.44
C SER A 35 -21.03 9.23 40.74
N GLN A 36 -19.72 9.33 40.41
CA GLN A 36 -18.93 8.29 39.75
C GLN A 36 -19.44 7.91 38.35
N GLN A 37 -20.02 8.87 37.64
CA GLN A 37 -20.47 8.71 36.24
C GLN A 37 -19.39 9.31 35.31
N PHE A 38 -18.18 8.78 35.36
CA PHE A 38 -17.00 9.39 34.74
C PHE A 38 -17.12 9.49 33.20
N GLU A 39 -17.62 8.46 32.54
CA GLU A 39 -17.82 8.44 31.08
C GLU A 39 -18.79 9.53 30.63
N ARG A 40 -19.90 9.67 31.36
CA ARG A 40 -20.91 10.69 31.11
C ARG A 40 -20.39 12.10 31.42
N ALA A 41 -19.59 12.24 32.50
CA ALA A 41 -18.97 13.50 32.85
C ALA A 41 -18.02 14.00 31.74
N VAL A 42 -17.14 13.12 31.24
CA VAL A 42 -16.22 13.44 30.17
C VAL A 42 -16.98 13.78 28.87
N SER A 43 -17.98 12.98 28.50
CA SER A 43 -18.77 13.22 27.29
C SER A 43 -19.53 14.54 27.35
N PHE A 44 -20.09 14.88 28.52
CA PHE A 44 -20.76 16.15 28.76
C PHE A 44 -19.79 17.34 28.62
N LEU A 45 -18.61 17.25 29.23
CA LEU A 45 -17.61 18.30 29.11
C LEU A 45 -17.11 18.48 27.67
N TYR A 46 -16.93 17.37 26.95
CA TYR A 46 -16.50 17.38 25.57
C TYR A 46 -17.52 17.99 24.61
N ALA A 47 -18.81 17.89 24.94
CA ALA A 47 -19.88 18.50 24.15
C ALA A 47 -19.82 20.04 24.13
N ALA A 48 -19.10 20.66 25.08
CA ALA A 48 -18.84 22.09 25.11
C ALA A 48 -17.54 22.40 24.33
N PRO A 49 -17.59 23.02 23.14
CA PRO A 49 -16.40 23.18 22.29
C PRO A 49 -15.24 23.92 22.97
N ALA A 50 -15.56 24.87 23.88
CA ALA A 50 -14.56 25.62 24.64
C ALA A 50 -13.83 24.78 25.71
N LEU A 51 -14.32 23.58 26.03
CA LEU A 51 -13.80 22.70 27.08
C LEU A 51 -13.43 21.32 26.55
N ALA A 52 -13.39 21.16 25.23
CA ALA A 52 -13.09 19.86 24.60
C ALA A 52 -11.64 19.37 24.86
N ASP A 53 -10.70 20.31 24.95
CA ASP A 53 -9.29 20.00 25.28
C ASP A 53 -9.18 19.55 26.75
N GLU A 54 -9.84 20.27 27.65
CA GLU A 54 -9.89 19.90 29.08
C GLU A 54 -10.58 18.56 29.26
N ALA A 55 -11.64 18.27 28.53
CA ALA A 55 -12.32 16.97 28.57
C ALA A 55 -11.39 15.84 28.14
N MET A 56 -10.56 16.07 27.12
CA MET A 56 -9.56 15.09 26.67
C MET A 56 -8.51 14.82 27.76
N HIS A 57 -8.01 15.89 28.40
CA HIS A 57 -7.04 15.77 29.50
C HIS A 57 -7.65 15.01 30.68
N PHE A 58 -8.87 15.34 31.09
CA PHE A 58 -9.59 14.60 32.14
C PHE A 58 -9.79 13.14 31.79
N ALA A 59 -10.17 12.84 30.54
CA ALA A 59 -10.36 11.46 30.10
C ALA A 59 -9.06 10.64 30.19
N LEU A 60 -7.94 11.21 29.75
CA LEU A 60 -6.63 10.54 29.85
C LEU A 60 -6.22 10.31 31.32
N ALA A 61 -6.41 11.33 32.18
CA ALA A 61 -6.13 11.19 33.60
C ALA A 61 -6.98 10.10 34.26
N LEU A 62 -8.30 10.10 34.04
CA LEU A 62 -9.21 9.09 34.56
C LEU A 62 -8.93 7.69 34.00
N GLN A 63 -8.51 7.58 32.74
CA GLN A 63 -8.08 6.32 32.15
C GLN A 63 -6.82 5.81 32.82
N HIS A 64 -5.84 6.69 33.08
CA HIS A 64 -4.59 6.32 33.74
C HIS A 64 -4.83 5.80 35.16
N GLU A 65 -5.79 6.40 35.86
CA GLU A 65 -6.21 5.96 37.19
C GLU A 65 -7.16 4.73 37.18
N GLY A 66 -7.46 4.19 35.99
CA GLY A 66 -8.33 3.02 35.85
C GLY A 66 -9.82 3.29 36.18
N MET A 67 -10.24 4.57 36.17
CA MET A 67 -11.60 4.99 36.49
C MET A 67 -12.54 5.02 35.30
N LEU A 68 -12.02 4.93 34.04
CA LEU A 68 -12.82 4.96 32.82
C LEU A 68 -12.98 3.57 32.22
N SER A 69 -14.21 3.24 31.84
CA SER A 69 -14.52 2.08 31.00
C SER A 69 -14.46 2.51 29.53
N CYS A 70 -13.38 2.11 28.83
CA CYS A 70 -13.15 2.47 27.44
C CYS A 70 -13.45 1.30 26.49
N CYS A 71 -13.97 1.61 25.30
CA CYS A 71 -14.02 0.69 24.17
C CYS A 71 -12.78 0.87 23.29
N ALA A 72 -12.21 -0.25 22.84
CA ALA A 72 -11.06 -0.28 21.94
C ALA A 72 -11.41 0.06 20.47
N SER A 73 -12.69 0.10 20.11
CA SER A 73 -13.11 0.36 18.72
C SER A 73 -12.88 1.82 18.34
N SER A 74 -12.05 2.05 17.34
CA SER A 74 -12.01 3.31 16.61
C SER A 74 -13.27 3.38 15.74
N GLY A 75 -14.35 3.95 16.27
CA GLY A 75 -15.57 4.21 15.51
C GLY A 75 -15.37 5.31 14.48
N ALA A 76 -16.16 5.28 13.40
CA ALA A 76 -16.23 6.34 12.42
C ALA A 76 -16.48 7.70 13.09
N SER A 77 -16.08 8.77 12.44
CA SER A 77 -16.10 10.15 12.98
C SER A 77 -17.47 10.59 13.54
N ASP A 78 -18.57 9.97 13.14
CA ASP A 78 -19.96 10.35 13.51
C ASP A 78 -20.61 9.44 14.57
N CYS A 79 -19.88 8.47 15.15
CA CYS A 79 -20.42 7.64 16.21
C CYS A 79 -20.59 8.42 17.51
N PRO A 80 -21.64 8.14 18.32
CA PRO A 80 -21.77 8.71 19.65
C PRO A 80 -20.55 8.32 20.50
N LEU A 81 -20.07 9.25 21.35
CA LEU A 81 -18.88 9.01 22.18
C LEU A 81 -19.10 8.00 23.29
N ILE A 82 -20.35 7.78 23.67
CA ILE A 82 -20.75 6.81 24.70
C ILE A 82 -21.48 5.67 24.01
N VAL A 83 -21.06 4.45 24.34
CA VAL A 83 -21.81 3.24 24.01
C VAL A 83 -22.56 2.81 25.26
N ASP A 84 -23.86 3.10 25.28
CA ASP A 84 -24.78 2.64 26.31
C ASP A 84 -25.28 1.23 25.93
N ASP A 85 -24.86 0.24 26.68
CA ASP A 85 -25.45 -1.10 26.62
C ASP A 85 -26.50 -1.18 27.74
N ALA A 86 -27.74 -1.55 27.40
CA ALA A 86 -28.85 -1.66 28.37
C ALA A 86 -28.55 -2.59 29.57
N LYS A 87 -27.50 -3.39 29.52
CA LYS A 87 -27.10 -4.36 30.54
C LYS A 87 -25.70 -4.12 31.13
N ALA A 88 -24.93 -3.17 30.61
CA ALA A 88 -23.57 -2.88 31.05
C ALA A 88 -23.39 -1.39 31.36
N ALA A 89 -22.32 -1.08 32.13
CA ALA A 89 -21.93 0.31 32.36
C ALA A 89 -21.60 1.01 31.04
N PRO A 90 -21.90 2.32 30.90
CA PRO A 90 -21.56 3.08 29.72
C PRO A 90 -20.06 3.03 29.44
N LYS A 91 -19.68 2.93 28.18
CA LYS A 91 -18.27 2.89 27.76
C LYS A 91 -17.95 4.10 26.90
N LEU A 92 -16.81 4.73 27.14
CA LEU A 92 -16.33 5.88 26.37
C LEU A 92 -15.51 5.43 25.17
N LEU A 93 -15.79 5.96 23.98
CA LEU A 93 -14.95 5.82 22.77
C LEU A 93 -13.82 6.83 22.82
N LEU A 94 -12.86 6.64 23.72
CA LEU A 94 -11.79 7.60 23.97
C LEU A 94 -10.89 7.81 22.74
N ALA A 95 -10.56 6.76 21.99
CA ALA A 95 -9.78 6.87 20.77
C ALA A 95 -10.48 7.75 19.70
N SER A 96 -11.82 7.63 19.55
CA SER A 96 -12.60 8.47 18.64
C SER A 96 -12.65 9.92 19.10
N MET A 97 -12.80 10.15 20.41
CA MET A 97 -12.77 11.48 20.99
C MET A 97 -11.41 12.16 20.75
N MET A 98 -10.34 11.47 21.04
CA MET A 98 -8.97 11.94 20.79
C MET A 98 -8.74 12.22 19.31
N PHE A 99 -9.15 11.31 18.43
CA PHE A 99 -9.00 11.52 16.99
C PHE A 99 -9.70 12.79 16.52
N ARG A 100 -10.94 13.03 16.95
CA ARG A 100 -11.68 14.26 16.60
C ARG A 100 -10.93 15.50 17.06
N GLN A 101 -10.48 15.52 18.31
CA GLN A 101 -9.82 16.68 18.89
C GLN A 101 -8.43 16.91 18.28
N LEU A 102 -7.60 15.88 18.21
CA LEU A 102 -6.25 15.97 17.66
C LEU A 102 -6.24 16.28 16.16
N SER A 103 -7.29 15.90 15.42
CA SER A 103 -7.43 16.22 13.99
C SER A 103 -7.49 17.72 13.69
N HIS A 104 -7.90 18.55 14.65
CA HIS A 104 -8.00 19.99 14.45
C HIS A 104 -6.63 20.69 14.43
N TRP A 105 -5.66 20.17 15.16
CA TRP A 105 -4.35 20.81 15.29
C TRP A 105 -3.16 19.93 14.88
N VAL A 106 -3.40 18.69 14.44
CA VAL A 106 -2.32 17.80 13.98
C VAL A 106 -1.53 18.37 12.78
N GLY A 107 -2.13 19.24 11.98
CA GLY A 107 -1.46 19.94 10.88
C GLY A 107 -0.41 20.93 11.36
N GLU A 108 -0.62 21.54 12.53
CA GLU A 108 0.27 22.54 13.13
C GLU A 108 1.32 21.90 14.05
N ASP A 109 0.90 20.96 14.89
CA ASP A 109 1.77 20.22 15.81
C ASP A 109 1.52 18.69 15.77
N PRO A 110 2.03 18.01 14.74
CA PRO A 110 1.89 16.56 14.64
C PRO A 110 2.64 15.79 15.74
N LYS A 111 3.73 16.36 16.28
CA LYS A 111 4.50 15.74 17.36
C LYS A 111 3.73 15.74 18.67
N GLY A 112 3.14 16.87 19.02
CA GLY A 112 2.28 16.98 20.19
C GLY A 112 1.08 16.05 20.09
N ALA A 113 0.40 15.99 18.92
CA ALA A 113 -0.71 15.09 18.68
C ALA A 113 -0.34 13.61 18.91
N LEU A 114 0.81 13.18 18.38
CA LEU A 114 1.30 11.81 18.58
C LEU A 114 1.75 11.55 20.02
N GLY A 115 2.24 12.60 20.72
CA GLY A 115 2.52 12.54 22.16
C GLY A 115 1.27 12.17 22.95
N TYR A 116 0.12 12.78 22.66
CA TYR A 116 -1.16 12.40 23.28
C TYR A 116 -1.58 10.97 22.94
N VAL A 117 -1.42 10.53 21.69
CA VAL A 117 -1.72 9.14 21.31
C VAL A 117 -0.87 8.15 22.09
N SER A 118 0.37 8.48 22.43
CA SER A 118 1.24 7.61 23.22
C SER A 118 0.76 7.41 24.66
N LEU A 119 0.00 8.38 25.21
CA LEU A 119 -0.58 8.29 26.56
C LEU A 119 -1.83 7.43 26.60
N LEU A 120 -2.44 7.10 25.47
CA LEU A 120 -3.65 6.29 25.39
C LEU A 120 -3.37 4.85 25.81
N ILE A 121 -4.09 4.36 26.82
CA ILE A 121 -4.02 2.97 27.28
C ILE A 121 -5.03 2.16 26.47
N CYS A 122 -4.56 1.54 25.40
CA CYS A 122 -5.34 0.65 24.54
C CYS A 122 -4.42 -0.39 23.88
N GLU A 123 -5.01 -1.30 23.12
CA GLU A 123 -4.24 -2.24 22.30
C GLU A 123 -3.29 -1.49 21.37
N GLN A 124 -2.08 -2.01 21.21
CA GLN A 124 -1.05 -1.37 20.38
C GLN A 124 -1.54 -1.14 18.95
N GLU A 125 -2.29 -2.08 18.41
CA GLU A 125 -2.85 -1.97 17.07
C GLU A 125 -3.81 -0.78 16.90
N ALA A 126 -4.69 -0.54 17.88
CA ALA A 126 -5.61 0.59 17.88
C ALA A 126 -4.85 1.92 17.97
N ARG A 127 -3.80 1.99 18.80
CA ARG A 127 -2.93 3.16 18.95
C ARG A 127 -2.17 3.47 17.68
N GLU A 128 -1.57 2.46 17.05
CA GLU A 128 -0.88 2.61 15.78
C GLU A 128 -1.83 3.02 14.65
N SER A 129 -3.06 2.49 14.64
CA SER A 129 -4.07 2.89 13.66
C SER A 129 -4.47 4.36 13.81
N LEU A 130 -4.68 4.81 15.05
CA LEU A 130 -4.98 6.22 15.36
C LEU A 130 -3.82 7.13 14.96
N ALA A 131 -2.58 6.77 15.31
CA ALA A 131 -1.39 7.51 14.95
C ALA A 131 -1.21 7.63 13.42
N ALA A 132 -1.41 6.51 12.71
CA ALA A 132 -1.34 6.48 11.24
C ALA A 132 -2.36 7.44 10.61
N GLU A 133 -3.59 7.45 11.10
CA GLU A 133 -4.64 8.30 10.57
C GLU A 133 -4.37 9.79 10.81
N LEU A 134 -3.86 10.14 11.98
CA LEU A 134 -3.44 11.52 12.28
C LEU A 134 -2.26 11.95 11.40
N LEU A 135 -1.27 11.09 11.21
CA LEU A 135 -0.12 11.39 10.34
C LEU A 135 -0.54 11.58 8.87
N LEU A 136 -1.48 10.79 8.38
CA LEU A 136 -2.03 10.98 7.02
C LEU A 136 -2.69 12.35 6.88
N ARG A 137 -3.41 12.82 7.90
CA ARG A 137 -4.03 14.14 7.90
C ARG A 137 -3.03 15.28 8.00
N SER A 138 -1.93 15.09 8.73
CA SER A 138 -0.88 16.13 8.86
C SER A 138 -0.13 16.38 7.54
N GLY A 139 -0.10 15.41 6.62
CA GLY A 139 0.72 15.45 5.40
C GLY A 139 2.23 15.34 5.66
N GLN A 140 2.67 15.24 6.91
CA GLN A 140 4.08 15.19 7.33
C GLN A 140 4.45 13.81 7.87
N THR A 141 4.55 12.81 7.00
CA THR A 141 4.64 11.42 7.44
C THR A 141 6.05 10.98 7.86
N GLY A 142 7.08 11.25 7.08
CA GLY A 142 8.45 10.73 7.32
C GLY A 142 9.21 11.49 8.42
N ALA A 143 9.38 12.79 8.24
CA ALA A 143 10.20 13.62 9.13
C ALA A 143 9.73 13.62 10.60
N VAL A 144 8.42 13.53 10.82
CA VAL A 144 7.83 13.51 12.17
C VAL A 144 8.17 12.23 12.92
N LEU A 145 8.15 11.08 12.23
CA LEU A 145 8.40 9.77 12.86
C LEU A 145 9.84 9.60 13.34
N GLU A 146 10.82 10.19 12.64
CA GLU A 146 12.23 10.13 13.06
C GLU A 146 12.46 10.88 14.36
N GLU A 147 11.76 11.98 14.56
CA GLU A 147 11.96 12.88 15.69
C GLU A 147 11.16 12.50 16.96
N LEU A 148 10.41 11.38 16.96
CA LEU A 148 9.62 10.97 18.13
C LEU A 148 10.46 10.12 19.10
N PRO A 149 10.91 10.66 20.24
CA PRO A 149 11.77 9.94 21.18
C PRO A 149 11.03 8.88 22.00
N PHE A 150 9.70 8.98 22.09
CA PHE A 150 8.86 8.09 22.91
C PHE A 150 8.38 6.83 22.16
N LEU A 151 8.63 6.73 20.85
CA LEU A 151 8.36 5.52 20.08
C LEU A 151 9.63 4.68 19.98
N ASP A 152 9.53 3.42 20.36
CA ASP A 152 10.59 2.45 20.12
C ASP A 152 10.70 2.10 18.64
N GLN A 153 11.84 1.57 18.22
CA GLN A 153 12.13 1.29 16.81
C GLN A 153 11.14 0.29 16.17
N PRO A 154 10.72 -0.79 16.83
CA PRO A 154 9.73 -1.71 16.26
C PRO A 154 8.37 -1.05 16.02
N THR A 155 7.90 -0.21 16.94
CA THR A 155 6.64 0.53 16.76
C THR A 155 6.73 1.54 15.62
N LYS A 156 7.87 2.26 15.47
CA LYS A 156 8.11 3.14 14.31
C LYS A 156 8.02 2.36 13.00
N THR A 157 8.69 1.22 12.93
CA THR A 157 8.67 0.35 11.73
C THR A 157 7.26 -0.14 11.40
N SER A 158 6.50 -0.60 12.41
CA SER A 158 5.12 -1.03 12.25
C SER A 158 4.23 0.11 11.73
N LEU A 159 4.37 1.29 12.30
CA LEU A 159 3.62 2.49 11.91
C LEU A 159 3.95 2.92 10.48
N MET A 160 5.23 2.92 10.08
CA MET A 160 5.65 3.22 8.70
C MET A 160 5.03 2.25 7.69
N ARG A 161 4.98 0.95 8.00
CA ARG A 161 4.33 -0.07 7.14
C ARG A 161 2.83 0.18 6.99
N ARG A 162 2.14 0.49 8.08
CA ARG A 162 0.70 0.82 8.05
C ARG A 162 0.43 2.07 7.24
N LEU A 163 1.24 3.12 7.43
CA LEU A 163 1.16 4.35 6.65
C LEU A 163 1.38 4.10 5.16
N ALA A 164 2.43 3.37 4.81
CA ALA A 164 2.73 3.03 3.42
C ALA A 164 1.57 2.28 2.76
N THR A 165 0.97 1.30 3.46
CA THR A 165 -0.17 0.54 2.97
C THR A 165 -1.39 1.43 2.73
N ARG A 166 -1.68 2.37 3.63
CA ARG A 166 -2.79 3.32 3.48
C ARG A 166 -2.55 4.33 2.37
N LEU A 167 -1.35 4.92 2.30
CA LEU A 167 -0.96 5.84 1.22
C LEU A 167 -1.14 5.19 -0.16
N GLN A 168 -0.72 3.93 -0.29
CA GLN A 168 -0.87 3.18 -1.53
C GLN A 168 -2.34 2.92 -1.89
N ARG A 169 -3.16 2.48 -0.91
CA ARG A 169 -4.54 2.05 -1.17
C ARG A 169 -5.54 3.19 -1.26
N GLU A 170 -5.43 4.18 -0.38
CA GLU A 170 -6.44 5.21 -0.21
C GLU A 170 -6.13 6.49 -1.00
N GLN A 171 -4.86 6.82 -1.15
CA GLN A 171 -4.44 8.09 -1.75
C GLN A 171 -3.69 7.93 -3.08
N GLY A 172 -3.26 6.71 -3.44
CA GLY A 172 -2.48 6.47 -4.65
C GLY A 172 -1.10 7.17 -4.65
N LEU A 173 -0.55 7.45 -3.46
CA LEU A 173 0.72 8.14 -3.28
C LEU A 173 1.88 7.14 -3.17
N GLU A 174 2.10 6.37 -4.25
CA GLU A 174 3.05 5.25 -4.28
C GLU A 174 4.49 5.67 -3.97
N MET A 175 4.93 6.87 -4.40
CA MET A 175 6.28 7.38 -4.13
C MET A 175 6.50 7.62 -2.62
N GLN A 176 5.51 8.17 -1.93
CA GLN A 176 5.60 8.39 -0.49
C GLN A 176 5.56 7.06 0.26
N ALA A 177 4.70 6.13 -0.16
CA ALA A 177 4.66 4.78 0.37
C ALA A 177 6.02 4.06 0.19
N ALA A 178 6.64 4.17 -0.99
CA ALA A 178 7.96 3.59 -1.26
C ALA A 178 9.05 4.15 -0.34
N ARG A 179 9.05 5.46 -0.09
CA ARG A 179 9.99 6.09 0.85
C ARG A 179 9.82 5.56 2.27
N LEU A 180 8.59 5.48 2.76
CA LEU A 180 8.32 4.94 4.10
C LEU A 180 8.74 3.47 4.25
N LEU A 181 8.49 2.64 3.24
CA LEU A 181 8.93 1.24 3.23
C LEU A 181 10.47 1.13 3.22
N TYR A 182 11.13 2.02 2.50
CA TYR A 182 12.60 2.07 2.49
C TYR A 182 13.17 2.47 3.85
N GLU A 183 12.62 3.50 4.51
CA GLU A 183 12.98 3.93 5.86
C GLU A 183 12.68 2.84 6.89
N ALA A 184 11.55 2.15 6.74
CA ALA A 184 11.18 0.98 7.56
C ALA A 184 12.08 -0.25 7.34
N LYS A 185 12.99 -0.23 6.35
CA LYS A 185 13.80 -1.38 5.90
C LYS A 185 12.94 -2.60 5.51
N ASP A 186 11.71 -2.36 5.09
CA ASP A 186 10.83 -3.41 4.57
C ASP A 186 11.04 -3.58 3.06
N TYR A 187 12.18 -4.13 2.72
CA TYR A 187 12.62 -4.26 1.34
C TYR A 187 11.74 -5.20 0.51
N ILE A 188 11.12 -6.21 1.14
CA ILE A 188 10.21 -7.13 0.47
C ILE A 188 8.93 -6.39 0.03
N ALA A 189 8.30 -5.64 0.94
CA ALA A 189 7.12 -4.86 0.62
C ALA A 189 7.43 -3.76 -0.42
N LEU A 190 8.60 -3.12 -0.31
CA LEU A 190 9.05 -2.14 -1.29
C LEU A 190 9.28 -2.75 -2.68
N ALA A 191 9.94 -3.92 -2.75
CA ALA A 191 10.14 -4.65 -4.01
C ALA A 191 8.80 -5.00 -4.67
N THR A 192 7.84 -5.46 -3.87
CA THR A 192 6.48 -5.80 -4.33
C THR A 192 5.76 -4.56 -4.86
N LEU A 193 5.81 -3.44 -4.13
CA LEU A 193 5.20 -2.18 -4.57
C LEU A 193 5.79 -1.69 -5.90
N LEU A 194 7.11 -1.64 -6.02
CA LEU A 194 7.78 -1.22 -7.26
C LEU A 194 7.44 -2.15 -8.42
N ALA A 195 7.41 -3.45 -8.18
CA ALA A 195 7.04 -4.44 -9.16
C ALA A 195 5.58 -4.28 -9.64
N GLU A 196 4.63 -4.09 -8.72
CA GLU A 196 3.24 -3.81 -9.07
C GLU A 196 3.10 -2.54 -9.92
N GLN A 197 3.85 -1.48 -9.61
CA GLN A 197 3.81 -0.24 -10.37
C GLN A 197 4.38 -0.40 -11.79
N ILE A 198 5.47 -1.13 -11.94
CA ILE A 198 6.03 -1.48 -13.25
C ILE A 198 5.01 -2.31 -14.04
N SER A 199 4.44 -3.35 -13.44
CA SER A 199 3.45 -4.22 -14.08
C SER A 199 2.20 -3.45 -14.54
N LYS A 200 1.61 -2.63 -13.68
CA LYS A 200 0.44 -1.80 -14.03
C LYS A 200 0.72 -0.94 -15.26
N ARG A 201 1.90 -0.35 -15.36
CA ARG A 201 2.27 0.50 -16.50
C ARG A 201 2.56 -0.29 -17.77
N LEU A 202 3.09 -1.49 -17.66
CA LEU A 202 3.30 -2.37 -18.82
C LEU A 202 1.98 -2.88 -19.41
N VAL A 203 0.99 -3.12 -18.56
CA VAL A 203 -0.33 -3.61 -18.97
C VAL A 203 -1.24 -2.47 -19.47
N SER A 204 -1.08 -1.26 -18.92
CA SER A 204 -1.87 -0.09 -19.31
C SER A 204 -1.36 0.47 -20.65
N SER A 205 -1.92 -0.01 -21.74
CA SER A 205 -1.63 0.49 -23.10
C SER A 205 -2.17 1.89 -23.37
N VAL A 206 -2.97 2.46 -22.45
CA VAL A 206 -3.54 3.81 -22.56
C VAL A 206 -2.86 4.70 -21.53
N PRO A 207 -2.16 5.79 -21.95
CA PRO A 207 -1.68 6.79 -21.02
C PRO A 207 -2.91 7.45 -20.35
N SER A 208 -3.24 7.03 -19.14
CA SER A 208 -4.28 7.69 -18.36
C SER A 208 -3.77 9.08 -17.97
N PRO A 209 -4.42 10.16 -18.39
CA PRO A 209 -4.00 11.51 -18.04
C PRO A 209 -4.18 11.82 -16.53
N GLN A 210 -4.76 10.90 -15.77
CA GLN A 210 -5.03 11.05 -14.33
C GLN A 210 -4.09 10.23 -13.44
N ALA A 211 -3.09 9.55 -13.98
CA ALA A 211 -2.08 8.88 -13.17
C ALA A 211 -1.16 9.92 -12.50
N VAL A 212 -1.66 10.55 -11.45
CA VAL A 212 -0.86 11.26 -10.44
C VAL A 212 -0.15 10.22 -9.58
N SER A 213 0.47 9.22 -10.20
CA SER A 213 1.42 8.36 -9.54
C SER A 213 2.73 9.17 -9.47
N GLY A 214 3.28 9.33 -8.28
CA GLY A 214 4.45 10.18 -8.04
C GLY A 214 5.76 9.76 -8.76
N PHE A 215 5.71 8.78 -9.65
CA PHE A 215 6.79 8.43 -10.58
C PHE A 215 6.52 9.09 -11.93
N GLU A 216 7.35 10.03 -12.32
CA GLU A 216 7.16 10.86 -13.52
C GLU A 216 7.22 10.05 -14.82
N SER A 217 8.06 9.02 -14.92
CA SER A 217 8.21 8.18 -16.11
C SER A 217 8.54 6.72 -15.79
N MET A 218 8.32 5.83 -16.76
CA MET A 218 8.71 4.42 -16.66
C MET A 218 10.24 4.27 -16.54
N SER A 219 11.01 5.09 -17.25
CA SER A 219 12.46 5.09 -17.19
C SER A 219 12.98 5.47 -15.79
N GLN A 220 12.35 6.47 -15.15
CA GLN A 220 12.69 6.87 -13.78
C GLN A 220 12.37 5.75 -12.78
N LEU A 221 11.17 5.16 -12.88
CA LEU A 221 10.75 4.07 -12.01
C LEU A 221 11.71 2.85 -12.11
N ARG A 222 12.14 2.51 -13.33
CA ARG A 222 13.13 1.44 -13.55
C ARG A 222 14.49 1.78 -12.96
N ALA A 223 14.95 3.01 -13.16
CA ALA A 223 16.24 3.46 -12.62
C ALA A 223 16.25 3.38 -11.08
N ASP A 224 15.18 3.81 -10.45
CA ASP A 224 15.04 3.79 -8.99
C ASP A 224 14.90 2.36 -8.47
N ALA A 225 14.12 1.50 -9.13
CA ALA A 225 14.03 0.08 -8.81
C ALA A 225 15.36 -0.66 -8.98
N GLY A 226 16.12 -0.33 -10.02
CA GLY A 226 17.46 -0.88 -10.24
C GLY A 226 18.47 -0.47 -9.16
N LYS A 227 18.50 0.83 -8.78
CA LYS A 227 19.31 1.34 -7.67
C LYS A 227 18.94 0.66 -6.35
N PHE A 228 17.64 0.54 -6.09
CA PHE A 228 17.15 -0.15 -4.91
C PHE A 228 17.61 -1.60 -4.84
N LEU A 229 17.49 -2.37 -5.93
CA LEU A 229 17.96 -3.76 -5.98
C LEU A 229 19.45 -3.90 -5.69
N LEU A 230 20.26 -3.02 -6.27
CA LEU A 230 21.71 -3.02 -6.03
C LEU A 230 22.04 -2.75 -4.57
N GLN A 231 21.31 -1.83 -3.94
CA GLN A 231 21.48 -1.50 -2.53
C GLN A 231 20.99 -2.63 -1.64
N TRP A 232 19.80 -3.20 -1.91
CA TRP A 232 19.27 -4.33 -1.14
C TRP A 232 20.23 -5.54 -1.14
N ARG A 233 20.79 -5.89 -2.30
CA ARG A 233 21.81 -6.95 -2.40
C ARG A 233 23.07 -6.69 -1.58
N ARG A 234 23.40 -5.41 -1.32
CA ARG A 234 24.55 -5.04 -0.48
C ARG A 234 24.22 -5.09 1.00
N THR A 235 23.01 -4.70 1.38
CA THR A 235 22.59 -4.61 2.78
C THR A 235 22.10 -5.95 3.33
N GLU A 236 21.31 -6.70 2.58
CA GLU A 236 20.70 -7.97 2.97
C GLU A 236 20.76 -9.00 1.83
N PRO A 237 21.95 -9.56 1.54
CA PRO A 237 22.17 -10.41 0.36
C PRO A 237 21.31 -11.68 0.34
N GLU A 238 21.12 -12.34 1.50
CA GLU A 238 20.33 -13.56 1.59
C GLU A 238 18.85 -13.31 1.30
N GLN A 239 18.28 -12.26 1.89
CA GLN A 239 16.89 -11.88 1.68
C GLN A 239 16.67 -11.43 0.22
N ALA A 240 17.61 -10.64 -0.32
CA ALA A 240 17.56 -10.20 -1.70
C ALA A 240 17.61 -11.38 -2.68
N GLN A 241 18.42 -12.41 -2.41
CA GLN A 241 18.50 -13.60 -3.24
C GLN A 241 17.17 -14.37 -3.26
N GLN A 242 16.48 -14.46 -2.13
CA GLN A 242 15.23 -15.21 -2.02
C GLN A 242 14.02 -14.48 -2.62
N HIS A 243 13.96 -13.14 -2.51
CA HIS A 243 12.72 -12.39 -2.79
C HIS A 243 12.83 -11.37 -3.93
N SER A 244 14.01 -11.14 -4.52
CA SER A 244 14.15 -10.11 -5.56
C SER A 244 13.79 -10.58 -6.98
N ALA A 245 13.65 -11.88 -7.21
CA ALA A 245 13.45 -12.45 -8.54
C ALA A 245 12.25 -11.84 -9.32
N PRO A 246 11.06 -11.66 -8.73
CA PRO A 246 9.93 -11.09 -9.47
C PRO A 246 10.20 -9.65 -9.96
N LEU A 247 10.85 -8.81 -9.15
CA LEU A 247 11.22 -7.45 -9.55
C LEU A 247 12.31 -7.46 -10.64
N GLN A 248 13.27 -8.38 -10.55
CA GLN A 248 14.30 -8.54 -11.59
C GLN A 248 13.70 -8.94 -12.94
N TYR A 249 12.78 -9.91 -12.94
CA TYR A 249 12.07 -10.31 -14.15
C TYR A 249 11.31 -9.14 -14.78
N LEU A 250 10.60 -8.34 -13.99
CA LEU A 250 9.91 -7.17 -14.52
C LEU A 250 10.84 -6.11 -15.08
N LEU A 251 11.99 -5.89 -14.46
CA LEU A 251 12.98 -4.96 -15.00
C LEU A 251 13.51 -5.45 -16.35
N GLN A 252 13.83 -6.74 -16.49
CA GLN A 252 14.25 -7.34 -17.76
C GLN A 252 13.14 -7.24 -18.81
N ILE A 253 11.90 -7.64 -18.47
CA ILE A 253 10.74 -7.54 -19.35
C ILE A 253 10.51 -6.10 -19.81
N SER A 254 10.58 -5.15 -18.89
CA SER A 254 10.33 -3.73 -19.22
C SER A 254 11.40 -3.14 -20.15
N LEU A 255 12.66 -3.54 -19.97
CA LEU A 255 13.76 -3.14 -20.87
C LEU A 255 13.58 -3.74 -22.26
N PHE A 256 13.30 -5.03 -22.33
CA PHE A 256 13.06 -5.71 -23.60
C PHE A 256 11.88 -5.09 -24.36
N LEU A 257 10.74 -4.84 -23.71
CA LEU A 257 9.57 -4.24 -24.34
C LEU A 257 9.86 -2.81 -24.84
N GLU A 258 10.66 -2.04 -24.12
CA GLU A 258 11.11 -0.72 -24.59
C GLU A 258 12.01 -0.83 -25.82
N SER A 259 12.97 -1.74 -25.80
CA SER A 259 13.84 -2.01 -26.95
C SER A 259 13.04 -2.46 -28.17
N VAL A 260 12.01 -3.30 -27.99
CA VAL A 260 11.11 -3.73 -29.06
C VAL A 260 10.26 -2.56 -29.59
N THR A 261 9.74 -1.72 -28.71
CA THR A 261 8.97 -0.52 -29.13
C THR A 261 9.85 0.44 -29.93
N HIS A 262 11.05 0.71 -29.44
CA HIS A 262 12.00 1.54 -30.17
C HIS A 262 12.34 0.96 -31.55
N TRP A 263 12.51 -0.36 -31.65
CA TRP A 263 12.75 -1.04 -32.93
C TRP A 263 11.52 -0.94 -33.85
N ARG A 264 10.29 -1.12 -33.35
CA ARG A 264 9.04 -0.97 -34.13
C ARG A 264 8.94 0.42 -34.75
N ASP A 265 9.25 1.46 -33.99
CA ASP A 265 9.14 2.85 -34.43
C ASP A 265 10.17 3.21 -35.53
N HIS A 266 11.34 2.56 -35.49
CA HIS A 266 12.46 2.90 -36.35
C HIS A 266 12.78 1.87 -37.43
N ARG A 267 12.09 0.71 -37.48
CA ARG A 267 12.38 -0.41 -38.39
C ARG A 267 12.41 0.00 -39.88
N HIS A 268 11.68 1.05 -40.27
CA HIS A 268 11.64 1.53 -41.66
C HIS A 268 12.79 2.49 -42.04
N GLN A 269 13.52 2.98 -41.04
CA GLN A 269 14.56 4.02 -41.25
C GLN A 269 15.98 3.48 -41.07
N MET A 270 16.14 2.26 -40.52
CA MET A 270 17.46 1.78 -40.12
C MET A 270 18.13 0.90 -41.16
N HIS A 271 19.23 1.39 -41.74
CA HIS A 271 20.26 0.57 -42.37
C HIS A 271 21.01 -0.14 -41.23
N GLY A 272 20.88 -1.45 -41.12
CA GLY A 272 21.54 -2.25 -40.05
C GLY A 272 20.54 -2.94 -39.10
N SER A 273 19.32 -3.23 -39.52
CA SER A 273 18.30 -3.92 -38.73
C SER A 273 18.75 -5.28 -38.19
N GLU A 274 19.73 -5.93 -38.85
CA GLU A 274 20.25 -7.23 -38.43
C GLU A 274 20.97 -7.19 -37.05
N ALA A 275 21.80 -6.21 -36.82
CA ALA A 275 22.51 -6.05 -35.56
C ALA A 275 21.56 -5.75 -34.39
N ILE A 276 20.52 -4.93 -34.66
CA ILE A 276 19.52 -4.59 -33.66
C ILE A 276 18.63 -5.81 -33.35
N LEU A 277 18.17 -6.54 -34.37
CA LEU A 277 17.42 -7.77 -34.17
C LEU A 277 18.22 -8.86 -33.44
N SER A 278 19.51 -8.96 -33.74
CA SER A 278 20.38 -9.88 -33.01
C SER A 278 20.50 -9.50 -31.53
N LYS A 279 20.67 -8.21 -31.22
CA LYS A 279 20.68 -7.71 -29.86
C LYS A 279 19.33 -7.96 -29.13
N LEU A 280 18.20 -7.67 -29.79
CA LEU A 280 16.88 -7.94 -29.23
C LEU A 280 16.66 -9.42 -28.96
N PHE A 281 17.18 -10.29 -29.83
CA PHE A 281 17.09 -11.73 -29.63
C PHE A 281 17.99 -12.22 -28.48
N ASP A 282 19.15 -11.59 -28.30
CA ASP A 282 20.01 -11.86 -27.14
C ASP A 282 19.33 -11.40 -25.85
N GLU A 283 18.73 -10.20 -25.82
CA GLU A 283 17.91 -9.72 -24.70
C GLU A 283 16.73 -10.67 -24.40
N LEU A 284 16.07 -11.19 -25.45
CA LEU A 284 15.01 -12.21 -25.30
C LEU A 284 15.53 -13.51 -24.70
N ASN A 285 16.76 -13.92 -25.03
CA ASN A 285 17.38 -15.14 -24.47
C ASN A 285 17.75 -15.01 -22.98
N GLU A 286 17.96 -13.79 -22.51
CA GLU A 286 18.19 -13.51 -21.08
C GLU A 286 16.92 -13.62 -20.24
N ILE A 287 15.74 -13.56 -20.87
CA ILE A 287 14.45 -13.68 -20.17
C ILE A 287 14.13 -15.15 -19.89
N THR A 288 14.54 -15.63 -18.73
CA THR A 288 14.41 -17.03 -18.33
C THR A 288 12.98 -17.51 -18.06
N VAL A 289 12.04 -16.58 -17.87
CA VAL A 289 10.61 -16.90 -17.64
C VAL A 289 9.84 -17.23 -18.92
N LEU A 290 10.50 -17.22 -20.08
CA LEU A 290 9.97 -17.68 -21.34
C LEU A 290 10.66 -18.98 -21.79
N PRO A 291 9.93 -19.95 -22.40
CA PRO A 291 10.56 -21.18 -22.86
C PRO A 291 11.52 -20.93 -24.03
N ALA A 292 12.70 -21.51 -23.97
CA ALA A 292 13.66 -21.49 -25.06
C ALA A 292 13.31 -22.49 -26.16
N ASP A 293 12.74 -23.63 -25.77
CA ASP A 293 12.32 -24.71 -26.63
C ASP A 293 11.19 -25.54 -25.97
N LEU A 294 10.71 -26.57 -26.65
CA LEU A 294 9.64 -27.44 -26.13
C LEU A 294 10.09 -28.28 -24.92
N SER A 295 11.40 -28.52 -24.75
CA SER A 295 11.92 -29.30 -23.61
C SER A 295 11.87 -28.52 -22.30
N THR A 296 11.97 -27.18 -22.37
CA THR A 296 11.91 -26.28 -21.22
C THR A 296 10.49 -25.87 -20.86
N LEU A 297 9.49 -26.18 -21.71
CA LEU A 297 8.12 -25.71 -21.60
C LEU A 297 7.45 -26.09 -20.27
N GLU A 298 7.57 -27.35 -19.84
CA GLU A 298 6.93 -27.84 -18.61
C GLU A 298 7.50 -27.15 -17.37
N LEU A 299 8.85 -26.95 -17.34
CA LEU A 299 9.53 -26.29 -16.24
C LEU A 299 9.07 -24.83 -16.14
N VAL A 300 9.15 -24.09 -17.24
CA VAL A 300 8.74 -22.67 -17.29
C VAL A 300 7.25 -22.52 -16.94
N GLN A 301 6.40 -23.48 -17.33
CA GLN A 301 5.00 -23.48 -16.96
C GLN A 301 4.77 -23.67 -15.46
N ALA A 302 5.54 -24.55 -14.83
CA ALA A 302 5.46 -24.76 -13.39
C ALA A 302 5.90 -23.48 -12.64
N GLU A 303 6.99 -22.85 -13.09
CA GLU A 303 7.47 -21.58 -12.53
C GLU A 303 6.46 -20.45 -12.76
N PHE A 304 5.88 -20.31 -13.95
CA PHE A 304 4.86 -19.30 -14.26
C PHE A 304 3.66 -19.38 -13.30
N ARG A 305 3.23 -20.58 -12.91
CA ARG A 305 2.13 -20.77 -11.96
C ARG A 305 2.43 -20.24 -10.56
N LEU A 306 3.71 -20.19 -10.19
CA LEU A 306 4.16 -19.70 -8.89
C LEU A 306 4.40 -18.18 -8.88
N LEU A 307 4.43 -17.54 -10.06
CA LEU A 307 4.62 -16.09 -10.15
C LEU A 307 3.42 -15.34 -9.59
N PRO A 308 3.64 -14.15 -9.01
CA PRO A 308 2.55 -13.27 -8.57
C PRO A 308 1.61 -12.92 -9.74
N THR A 309 0.31 -12.76 -9.45
CA THR A 309 -0.73 -12.47 -10.44
C THR A 309 -0.43 -11.23 -11.27
N TRP A 310 0.07 -10.18 -10.63
CA TRP A 310 0.44 -8.94 -11.32
C TRP A 310 1.59 -9.14 -12.34
N LEU A 311 2.52 -10.05 -12.09
CA LEU A 311 3.56 -10.40 -13.06
C LEU A 311 2.99 -11.25 -14.20
N GLN A 312 2.11 -12.21 -13.90
CA GLN A 312 1.44 -13.03 -14.93
C GLN A 312 0.67 -12.17 -15.95
N CYS A 313 0.09 -11.04 -15.51
CA CYS A 313 -0.63 -10.11 -16.39
C CYS A 313 0.25 -9.44 -17.45
N THR A 314 1.57 -9.40 -17.30
CA THR A 314 2.49 -8.82 -18.29
C THR A 314 2.84 -9.78 -19.42
N PHE A 315 2.59 -11.07 -19.24
CA PHE A 315 3.00 -12.11 -20.19
C PHE A 315 2.34 -12.02 -21.58
N PRO A 316 1.05 -11.67 -21.74
CA PRO A 316 0.47 -11.50 -23.06
C PRO A 316 1.29 -10.54 -23.94
N THR A 317 1.61 -9.37 -23.41
CA THR A 317 2.41 -8.34 -24.11
C THR A 317 3.85 -8.82 -24.35
N LEU A 318 4.44 -9.54 -23.40
CA LEU A 318 5.77 -10.10 -23.52
C LEU A 318 5.84 -11.18 -24.62
N ILE A 319 4.88 -12.10 -24.64
CA ILE A 319 4.82 -13.19 -25.63
C ILE A 319 4.63 -12.61 -27.04
N GLU A 320 3.73 -11.63 -27.20
CA GLU A 320 3.51 -10.95 -28.47
C GLU A 320 4.82 -10.32 -29.00
N ALA A 321 5.51 -9.56 -28.15
CA ALA A 321 6.78 -8.95 -28.50
C ALA A 321 7.87 -9.98 -28.83
N ALA A 322 7.94 -11.06 -28.05
CA ALA A 322 8.89 -12.16 -28.26
C ALA A 322 8.66 -12.88 -29.58
N MET A 323 7.41 -13.15 -29.93
CA MET A 323 7.03 -13.77 -31.21
C MET A 323 7.35 -12.86 -32.39
N GLU A 324 7.11 -11.56 -32.27
CA GLU A 324 7.41 -10.57 -33.33
C GLU A 324 8.94 -10.51 -33.59
N VAL A 325 9.76 -10.44 -32.53
CA VAL A 325 11.23 -10.44 -32.68
C VAL A 325 11.74 -11.73 -33.28
N ALA A 326 11.24 -12.88 -32.81
CA ALA A 326 11.63 -14.17 -33.35
C ALA A 326 11.25 -14.33 -34.83
N HIS A 327 10.05 -13.88 -35.21
CA HIS A 327 9.57 -13.92 -36.60
C HIS A 327 10.40 -12.97 -37.49
N ALA A 328 10.64 -11.75 -37.06
CA ALA A 328 11.45 -10.78 -37.81
C ALA A 328 12.88 -11.30 -38.04
N LYS A 329 13.52 -11.90 -37.04
CA LYS A 329 14.83 -12.52 -37.18
C LYS A 329 14.81 -13.74 -38.12
N PHE A 330 13.77 -14.57 -38.05
CA PHE A 330 13.58 -15.70 -38.94
C PHE A 330 13.46 -15.26 -40.42
N GLU A 331 12.65 -14.25 -40.73
CA GLU A 331 12.49 -13.72 -42.09
C GLU A 331 13.79 -13.08 -42.61
N LEU A 332 14.55 -12.39 -41.77
CA LEU A 332 15.82 -11.81 -42.13
C LEU A 332 16.87 -12.89 -42.50
N LEU A 333 16.99 -13.93 -41.72
CA LEU A 333 17.90 -15.05 -42.00
C LEU A 333 17.50 -15.82 -43.23
N ARG A 334 16.19 -15.98 -43.49
CA ARG A 334 15.66 -16.63 -44.69
C ARG A 334 15.96 -15.81 -45.95
N ALA A 335 15.87 -14.48 -45.91
CA ALA A 335 16.14 -13.60 -47.04
C ALA A 335 17.64 -13.51 -47.37
N GLY A 336 18.53 -13.71 -46.39
CA GLY A 336 19.97 -13.61 -46.56
C GLY A 336 20.68 -14.77 -47.29
N GLY A 337 19.94 -15.81 -47.74
CA GLY A 337 20.47 -16.92 -48.55
C GLY A 337 21.59 -17.70 -47.89
N ALA A 338 21.29 -18.39 -46.80
CA ALA A 338 22.20 -18.71 -45.71
C ALA A 338 23.20 -19.83 -45.96
N PRO A 339 24.45 -19.73 -45.41
CA PRO A 339 25.37 -20.83 -45.17
C PRO A 339 24.84 -21.76 -44.09
N ALA A 340 25.38 -23.00 -44.01
CA ALA A 340 24.94 -24.09 -43.07
C ALA A 340 24.79 -23.66 -41.60
N ARG A 341 25.43 -22.59 -41.17
CA ARG A 341 25.31 -22.01 -39.81
C ARG A 341 23.93 -21.36 -39.56
N ALA A 342 23.33 -20.77 -40.58
CA ALA A 342 22.01 -20.19 -40.46
C ALA A 342 20.89 -21.22 -40.44
N GLU A 343 21.13 -22.44 -40.92
CA GLU A 343 20.14 -23.51 -40.85
C GLU A 343 19.92 -23.99 -39.42
N THR A 344 20.99 -24.05 -38.62
CA THR A 344 20.90 -24.32 -37.18
C THR A 344 20.17 -23.20 -36.40
N GLU A 345 20.48 -21.95 -36.73
CA GLU A 345 19.76 -20.79 -36.11
C GLU A 345 18.28 -20.77 -36.52
N LEU A 346 17.96 -21.08 -37.76
CA LEU A 346 16.57 -21.19 -38.22
C LEU A 346 15.79 -22.31 -37.52
N GLN A 347 16.43 -23.45 -37.26
CA GLN A 347 15.83 -24.53 -36.48
C GLN A 347 15.60 -24.12 -35.01
N GLN A 348 16.54 -23.43 -34.38
CA GLN A 348 16.38 -22.90 -33.03
C GLN A 348 15.24 -21.88 -32.93
N LEU A 349 15.14 -20.96 -33.91
CA LEU A 349 14.08 -19.97 -33.98
C LEU A 349 12.69 -20.62 -34.15
N ARG A 350 12.60 -21.71 -34.97
CA ARG A 350 11.36 -22.46 -35.12
C ARG A 350 10.97 -23.16 -33.83
N ALA A 351 11.91 -23.86 -33.20
CA ALA A 351 11.66 -24.56 -31.92
C ALA A 351 11.20 -23.56 -30.84
N ARG A 352 11.82 -22.39 -30.80
CA ARG A 352 11.39 -21.33 -29.88
C ARG A 352 10.02 -20.77 -30.20
N GLY A 353 9.72 -20.53 -31.48
CA GLY A 353 8.40 -20.08 -31.92
C GLY A 353 7.31 -21.08 -31.54
N GLU A 354 7.53 -22.37 -31.78
CA GLU A 354 6.61 -23.45 -31.39
C GLU A 354 6.41 -23.51 -29.85
N ALA A 355 7.49 -23.34 -29.08
CA ALA A 355 7.43 -23.31 -27.63
C ALA A 355 6.65 -22.09 -27.13
N LEU A 356 6.86 -20.90 -27.69
CA LEU A 356 6.12 -19.68 -27.33
C LEU A 356 4.63 -19.80 -27.66
N VAL A 357 4.26 -20.37 -28.83
CA VAL A 357 2.86 -20.60 -29.19
C VAL A 357 2.20 -21.60 -28.23
N SER A 358 2.89 -22.69 -27.91
CA SER A 358 2.41 -23.69 -26.97
C SER A 358 2.22 -23.11 -25.57
N PHE A 359 3.18 -22.31 -25.12
CA PHE A 359 3.13 -21.61 -23.85
C PHE A 359 1.99 -20.58 -23.81
N ALA A 360 1.79 -19.81 -24.90
CA ALA A 360 0.71 -18.85 -25.04
C ALA A 360 -0.66 -19.52 -24.89
N GLY A 361 -0.90 -20.62 -25.59
CA GLY A 361 -2.17 -21.35 -25.51
C GLY A 361 -2.53 -21.82 -24.10
N MET A 362 -1.51 -22.10 -23.25
CA MET A 362 -1.71 -22.59 -21.89
C MET A 362 -1.73 -21.48 -20.83
N SER A 363 -1.05 -20.36 -21.07
CA SER A 363 -0.87 -19.27 -20.09
C SER A 363 -1.80 -18.07 -20.31
N LEU A 364 -2.19 -17.78 -21.55
CA LEU A 364 -3.05 -16.63 -21.87
C LEU A 364 -4.44 -16.72 -21.24
N TRP A 365 -5.00 -17.92 -21.12
CA TRP A 365 -6.30 -18.09 -20.45
C TRP A 365 -6.24 -17.65 -18.98
N ARG A 366 -5.19 -18.01 -18.25
CA ARG A 366 -4.98 -17.60 -16.85
C ARG A 366 -4.64 -16.12 -16.72
N ALA A 367 -3.86 -15.58 -17.63
CA ALA A 367 -3.55 -14.14 -17.63
C ALA A 367 -4.83 -13.31 -17.88
N SER A 368 -5.75 -13.77 -18.71
CA SER A 368 -7.07 -13.16 -18.93
C SER A 368 -7.95 -13.21 -17.68
N GLU A 369 -7.93 -14.32 -16.93
CA GLU A 369 -8.65 -14.48 -15.67
C GLU A 369 -8.08 -13.54 -14.60
N ALA A 370 -6.75 -13.43 -14.52
CA ALA A 370 -6.05 -12.52 -13.62
C ALA A 370 -6.31 -11.03 -13.96
N LEU A 371 -6.38 -10.65 -15.23
CA LEU A 371 -6.77 -9.31 -15.69
C LEU A 371 -8.22 -9.00 -15.30
N GLY A 372 -9.13 -9.96 -15.38
CA GLY A 372 -10.51 -9.82 -14.91
C GLY A 372 -10.60 -9.52 -13.42
N GLN A 373 -9.74 -10.13 -12.61
CA GLN A 373 -9.66 -9.87 -11.16
C GLN A 373 -9.07 -8.51 -10.82
N LEU A 374 -8.13 -7.99 -11.61
CA LEU A 374 -7.54 -6.66 -11.42
C LEU A 374 -8.48 -5.52 -11.85
N HIS A 375 -9.43 -5.79 -12.75
CA HIS A 375 -10.40 -4.81 -13.25
C HIS A 375 -11.75 -4.82 -12.53
N VAL A 376 -11.95 -5.65 -11.51
CA VAL A 376 -13.12 -5.53 -10.63
C VAL A 376 -12.84 -4.38 -9.66
N PRO A 377 -13.36 -3.16 -9.89
CA PRO A 377 -13.34 -2.15 -8.85
C PRO A 377 -14.19 -2.69 -7.70
N ALA A 378 -13.74 -2.49 -6.50
CA ALA A 378 -14.55 -2.70 -5.29
C ALA A 378 -15.72 -1.71 -5.29
N ILE A 379 -16.70 -1.93 -6.19
CA ILE A 379 -18.00 -1.29 -6.21
C ILE A 379 -18.98 -2.35 -5.71
N THR A 380 -19.06 -2.47 -4.43
CA THR A 380 -20.31 -2.83 -3.74
C THR A 380 -20.04 -2.76 -2.24
N ASN A 381 -20.26 -1.59 -1.68
CA ASN A 381 -21.01 -1.43 -0.44
C ASN A 381 -21.15 0.08 -0.20
N GLN A 382 -22.19 0.64 -0.80
CA GLN A 382 -22.89 1.79 -0.23
C GLN A 382 -23.96 1.28 0.72
#